data_fae784d26e798fee8bcfdf5dc17d61c3
#
_entry.id   fae784d26e798fee8bcfdf5dc17d61c3
#
_cell.length_a   1.000
_cell.length_b   1.000
_cell.length_c   1.000
_cell.angle_alpha   90.00
_cell.angle_beta   90.00
_cell.angle_gamma   90.00
#
_symmetry.space_group_name_H-M   'P 1'
#
loop_
_entity.id
_entity.type
_entity.pdbx_description
1 polymer ?
#
loop_
_entity_poly.entity_id
_entity_poly.type
_entity_poly.pdbx_seq_one_letter_code
_entity_poly.pdbx_strand_id
1 'polypeptide(L)'
;SELTKRILSAIVMILVFFYLIYDASLVGIIFSELVFSIILWEYLGLIKKRKNKIIFISLFVLINIMLLALLSNDKLFISSNLLSIYFFAISSFSWIFIGFWVFKYQGEPITDLRVSLLGALVLIPAMYSLFIILTNSMYPLLIIGAVSIADTSAYFIGRRLGKRPIIPNVSPGKTVEGLIGSLIITPLFTSIAALILDNNIIHFLFFGVAVSLIS
;
A
#
# COMPACT_ATOMS: atom_id res chain seq x y z
N SER A 1 -30.93 3.75 0.23
CA SER A 1 -30.26 4.06 1.50
C SER A 1 -28.78 4.36 1.26
N GLU A 2 -28.12 5.07 2.18
CA GLU A 2 -26.66 5.30 2.09
C GLU A 2 -25.87 3.98 2.06
N LEU A 3 -26.34 2.96 2.80
CA LEU A 3 -25.75 1.63 2.80
C LEU A 3 -25.80 0.99 1.41
N THR A 4 -26.91 1.11 0.70
CA THR A 4 -27.08 0.55 -0.66
C THR A 4 -26.09 1.19 -1.64
N LYS A 5 -25.86 2.53 -1.55
CA LYS A 5 -24.88 3.23 -2.39
C LYS A 5 -23.47 2.74 -2.11
N ARG A 6 -23.10 2.55 -0.85
CA ARG A 6 -21.79 2.03 -0.44
C ARG A 6 -21.56 0.59 -0.91
N ILE A 7 -22.57 -0.27 -0.78
CA ILE A 7 -22.48 -1.65 -1.28
C ILE A 7 -22.34 -1.66 -2.81
N LEU A 8 -23.14 -0.86 -3.52
CA LEU A 8 -23.08 -0.79 -4.98
C LEU A 8 -21.72 -0.29 -5.46
N SER A 9 -21.20 0.78 -4.85
CA SER A 9 -19.86 1.30 -5.19
C SER A 9 -18.76 0.27 -4.91
N ALA A 10 -18.84 -0.45 -3.79
CA ALA A 10 -17.88 -1.51 -3.48
C ALA A 10 -17.92 -2.66 -4.51
N ILE A 11 -19.12 -3.10 -4.91
CA ILE A 11 -19.28 -4.14 -5.94
C ILE A 11 -18.71 -3.66 -7.28
N VAL A 12 -19.02 -2.43 -7.71
CA VAL A 12 -18.49 -1.86 -8.95
C VAL A 12 -16.95 -1.78 -8.89
N MET A 13 -16.38 -1.31 -7.78
CA MET A 13 -14.93 -1.27 -7.60
C MET A 13 -14.30 -2.66 -7.66
N ILE A 14 -14.90 -3.67 -7.02
CA ILE A 14 -14.44 -5.05 -7.07
C ILE A 14 -14.46 -5.57 -8.51
N LEU A 15 -15.56 -5.38 -9.26
CA LEU A 15 -15.69 -5.83 -10.64
C LEU A 15 -14.69 -5.16 -11.57
N VAL A 16 -14.52 -3.84 -11.46
CA VAL A 16 -13.51 -3.07 -12.21
C VAL A 16 -12.11 -3.60 -11.89
N PHE A 17 -11.83 -3.86 -10.62
CA PHE A 17 -10.54 -4.35 -10.18
C PHE A 17 -10.26 -5.77 -10.70
N PHE A 18 -11.24 -6.68 -10.65
CA PHE A 18 -11.13 -8.02 -11.23
C PHE A 18 -10.87 -7.97 -12.74
N TYR A 19 -11.57 -7.09 -13.46
CA TYR A 19 -11.35 -6.90 -14.89
C TYR A 19 -9.92 -6.44 -15.20
N LEU A 20 -9.39 -5.50 -14.41
CA LEU A 20 -8.03 -4.97 -14.59
C LEU A 20 -6.93 -5.99 -14.28
N ILE A 21 -7.20 -6.92 -13.35
CA ILE A 21 -6.27 -8.02 -13.05
C ILE A 21 -6.28 -9.07 -14.16
N TYR A 22 -7.46 -9.36 -14.70
CA TYR A 22 -7.60 -10.38 -15.75
C TYR A 22 -6.93 -9.94 -17.06
N ASP A 23 -7.02 -8.68 -17.39
CA ASP A 23 -6.40 -8.07 -18.56
C ASP A 23 -5.22 -7.18 -18.13
N ALA A 24 -4.05 -7.80 -17.89
CA ALA A 24 -2.79 -7.10 -17.56
C ALA A 24 -2.26 -6.27 -18.75
N SER A 25 -3.18 -5.68 -19.52
CA SER A 25 -2.96 -4.90 -20.71
C SER A 25 -2.67 -3.43 -20.38
N LEU A 26 -2.50 -2.65 -21.42
CA LEU A 26 -2.36 -1.20 -21.42
C LEU A 26 -3.46 -0.50 -20.57
N VAL A 27 -4.65 -1.10 -20.47
CA VAL A 27 -5.78 -0.62 -19.67
C VAL A 27 -5.45 -0.64 -18.17
N GLY A 28 -4.79 -1.68 -17.67
CA GLY A 28 -4.35 -1.77 -16.27
C GLY A 28 -3.33 -0.68 -15.92
N ILE A 29 -2.41 -0.39 -16.83
CA ILE A 29 -1.41 0.69 -16.64
C ILE A 29 -2.11 2.05 -16.61
N ILE A 30 -3.00 2.35 -17.56
CA ILE A 30 -3.74 3.62 -17.60
C ILE A 30 -4.58 3.80 -16.33
N PHE A 31 -5.23 2.74 -15.87
CA PHE A 31 -6.03 2.81 -14.64
C PHE A 31 -5.17 3.06 -13.40
N SER A 32 -4.01 2.41 -13.30
CA SER A 32 -3.08 2.65 -12.19
C SER A 32 -2.61 4.11 -12.16
N GLU A 33 -2.31 4.69 -13.32
CA GLU A 33 -1.93 6.10 -13.45
C GLU A 33 -3.07 7.04 -13.03
N LEU A 34 -4.32 6.74 -13.37
CA LEU A 34 -5.47 7.51 -12.92
C LEU A 34 -5.63 7.45 -11.40
N VAL A 35 -5.53 6.27 -10.81
CA VAL A 35 -5.60 6.10 -9.35
C VAL A 35 -4.49 6.89 -8.65
N PHE A 36 -3.25 6.77 -9.13
CA PHE A 36 -2.13 7.52 -8.56
C PHE A 36 -2.27 9.03 -8.75
N SER A 37 -2.85 9.48 -9.86
CA SER A 37 -3.14 10.89 -10.09
C SER A 37 -4.13 11.45 -9.07
N ILE A 38 -5.15 10.67 -8.71
CA ILE A 38 -6.12 11.05 -7.65
C ILE A 38 -5.43 11.09 -6.28
N ILE A 39 -4.66 10.06 -5.94
CA ILE A 39 -3.90 9.99 -4.68
C ILE A 39 -2.93 11.18 -4.58
N LEU A 40 -2.23 11.49 -5.67
CA LEU A 40 -1.31 12.63 -5.75
C LEU A 40 -2.04 13.94 -5.51
N TRP A 41 -3.22 14.14 -6.12
CA TRP A 41 -4.04 15.33 -5.91
C TRP A 41 -4.42 15.50 -4.44
N GLU A 42 -4.94 14.44 -3.80
CA GLU A 42 -5.29 14.49 -2.38
C GLU A 42 -4.06 14.79 -1.51
N TYR A 43 -2.94 14.13 -1.82
CA TYR A 43 -1.69 14.35 -1.10
C TYR A 43 -1.19 15.81 -1.21
N LEU A 44 -1.31 16.41 -2.38
CA LEU A 44 -0.95 17.81 -2.61
C LEU A 44 -1.78 18.78 -1.76
N GLY A 45 -2.97 18.39 -1.31
CA GLY A 45 -3.78 19.14 -0.35
C GLY A 45 -3.06 19.39 0.98
N LEU A 46 -2.17 18.48 1.39
CA LEU A 46 -1.39 18.57 2.63
C LEU A 46 -0.23 19.57 2.56
N ILE A 47 0.27 19.89 1.37
CA ILE A 47 1.36 20.85 1.16
C ILE A 47 0.77 22.25 1.05
N LYS A 48 1.13 23.17 1.93
CA LYS A 48 0.55 24.53 2.00
C LYS A 48 1.15 25.48 0.97
N LYS A 49 2.49 25.47 0.81
CA LYS A 49 3.20 26.41 -0.07
C LYS A 49 3.13 25.99 -1.54
N ARG A 50 2.62 26.86 -2.42
CA ARG A 50 2.51 26.60 -3.87
C ARG A 50 3.83 26.19 -4.52
N LYS A 51 4.95 26.81 -4.14
CA LYS A 51 6.28 26.48 -4.63
C LYS A 51 6.63 25.01 -4.34
N ASN A 52 6.39 24.54 -3.11
CA ASN A 52 6.69 23.17 -2.71
C ASN A 52 5.78 22.16 -3.44
N LYS A 53 4.51 22.51 -3.68
CA LYS A 53 3.61 21.69 -4.52
C LYS A 53 4.18 21.49 -5.92
N ILE A 54 4.60 22.58 -6.57
CA ILE A 54 5.14 22.51 -7.94
C ILE A 54 6.39 21.65 -7.97
N ILE A 55 7.33 21.85 -7.03
CA ILE A 55 8.56 21.04 -6.92
C ILE A 55 8.22 19.56 -6.74
N PHE A 56 7.29 19.25 -5.83
CA PHE A 56 6.89 17.88 -5.57
C PHE A 56 6.26 17.22 -6.81
N ILE A 57 5.33 17.91 -7.49
CA ILE A 57 4.71 17.42 -8.74
C ILE A 57 5.78 17.18 -9.80
N SER A 58 6.69 18.14 -10.02
CA SER A 58 7.73 18.03 -11.04
C SER A 58 8.65 16.83 -10.80
N LEU A 59 9.06 16.62 -9.56
CA LEU A 59 9.87 15.47 -9.18
C LEU A 59 9.11 14.16 -9.33
N PHE A 60 7.84 14.11 -8.91
CA PHE A 60 7.01 12.93 -9.02
C PHE A 60 6.79 12.53 -10.49
N VAL A 61 6.45 13.50 -11.35
CA VAL A 61 6.26 13.27 -12.79
C VAL A 61 7.56 12.82 -13.45
N LEU A 62 8.70 13.44 -13.12
CA LEU A 62 10.01 13.07 -13.66
C LEU A 62 10.36 11.61 -13.30
N ILE A 63 10.16 11.24 -12.03
CA ILE A 63 10.42 9.86 -11.58
C ILE A 63 9.46 8.88 -12.25
N ASN A 64 8.19 9.26 -12.42
CA ASN A 64 7.20 8.45 -13.11
C ASN A 64 7.60 8.19 -14.58
N ILE A 65 7.97 9.23 -15.31
CA ILE A 65 8.46 9.09 -16.71
C ILE A 65 9.72 8.20 -16.76
N MET A 66 10.63 8.37 -15.81
CA MET A 66 11.84 7.53 -15.73
C MET A 66 11.48 6.06 -15.44
N LEU A 67 10.55 5.79 -14.54
CA LEU A 67 10.07 4.43 -14.25
C LEU A 67 9.40 3.81 -15.48
N LEU A 68 8.51 4.55 -16.15
CA LEU A 68 7.86 4.08 -17.38
C LEU A 68 8.89 3.78 -18.49
N ALA A 69 9.90 4.62 -18.65
CA ALA A 69 11.00 4.38 -19.61
C ALA A 69 11.83 3.14 -19.24
N LEU A 70 12.06 2.87 -17.96
CA LEU A 70 12.71 1.65 -17.50
C LEU A 70 11.84 0.41 -17.72
N LEU A 71 10.51 0.53 -17.56
CA LEU A 71 9.54 -0.53 -17.82
C LEU A 71 9.46 -0.91 -19.30
N SER A 72 9.58 0.07 -20.21
CA SER A 72 9.54 -0.18 -21.65
C SER A 72 10.77 -0.95 -22.15
N ASN A 73 11.79 -1.12 -21.34
CA ASN A 73 13.05 -1.79 -21.67
C ASN A 73 13.09 -3.17 -20.97
N ASP A 74 12.59 -4.21 -21.67
CA ASP A 74 12.46 -5.59 -21.15
C ASP A 74 13.73 -6.13 -20.48
N LYS A 75 14.92 -5.65 -20.88
CA LYS A 75 16.20 -6.07 -20.29
C LYS A 75 16.49 -5.49 -18.89
N LEU A 76 15.85 -4.39 -18.53
CA LEU A 76 16.06 -3.71 -17.23
C LEU A 76 15.01 -4.09 -16.19
N PHE A 77 13.90 -4.69 -16.64
CA PHE A 77 12.71 -4.90 -15.80
C PHE A 77 12.63 -6.28 -15.14
N ILE A 78 13.52 -7.19 -15.43
CA ILE A 78 13.50 -8.53 -14.84
C ILE A 78 13.83 -8.44 -13.36
N SER A 79 13.02 -9.10 -12.55
CA SER A 79 13.00 -9.20 -11.08
C SER A 79 14.34 -9.57 -10.40
N SER A 80 15.40 -9.79 -11.14
CA SER A 80 16.75 -10.12 -10.68
C SER A 80 17.72 -8.93 -10.64
N ASN A 81 17.29 -7.72 -11.00
CA ASN A 81 18.18 -6.58 -10.97
C ASN A 81 18.45 -6.14 -9.51
N LEU A 82 19.72 -6.16 -9.12
CA LEU A 82 20.22 -5.65 -7.85
C LEU A 82 19.62 -4.27 -7.51
N LEU A 83 19.37 -3.45 -8.53
CA LEU A 83 18.79 -2.11 -8.38
C LEU A 83 17.36 -2.13 -7.80
N SER A 84 16.49 -3.04 -8.25
CA SER A 84 15.15 -3.20 -7.69
C SER A 84 15.18 -3.74 -6.26
N ILE A 85 16.09 -4.67 -5.98
CA ILE A 85 16.28 -5.20 -4.62
C ILE A 85 16.70 -4.08 -3.66
N TYR A 86 17.70 -3.27 -4.04
CA TYR A 86 18.13 -2.12 -3.23
C TYR A 86 17.02 -1.09 -3.06
N PHE A 87 16.26 -0.81 -4.12
CA PHE A 87 15.13 0.13 -4.07
C PHE A 87 14.07 -0.33 -3.06
N PHE A 88 13.66 -1.60 -3.10
CA PHE A 88 12.70 -2.13 -2.14
C PHE A 88 13.27 -2.25 -0.72
N ALA A 89 14.55 -2.59 -0.58
CA ALA A 89 15.20 -2.62 0.72
C ALA A 89 15.21 -1.22 1.36
N ILE A 90 15.62 -0.18 0.63
CA ILE A 90 15.62 1.21 1.10
C ILE A 90 14.19 1.66 1.45
N SER A 91 13.21 1.33 0.61
CA SER A 91 11.81 1.65 0.86
C SER A 91 11.28 0.99 2.13
N SER A 92 11.56 -0.29 2.31
CA SER A 92 11.16 -1.04 3.52
C SER A 92 11.81 -0.46 4.78
N PHE A 93 13.09 -0.09 4.70
CA PHE A 93 13.79 0.58 5.80
C PHE A 93 13.16 1.94 6.12
N SER A 94 12.78 2.71 5.11
CA SER A 94 12.09 4.00 5.29
C SER A 94 10.78 3.84 6.05
N TRP A 95 10.02 2.78 5.81
CA TRP A 95 8.78 2.49 6.54
C TRP A 95 9.01 2.21 8.03
N ILE A 96 10.12 1.57 8.40
CA ILE A 96 10.48 1.36 9.82
C ILE A 96 10.70 2.72 10.51
N PHE A 97 11.41 3.64 9.85
CA PHE A 97 11.63 5.01 10.38
C PHE A 97 10.32 5.80 10.48
N ILE A 98 9.46 5.72 9.47
CA ILE A 98 8.14 6.37 9.48
C ILE A 98 7.30 5.81 10.63
N GLY A 99 7.25 4.49 10.80
CA GLY A 99 6.54 3.84 11.91
C GLY A 99 7.03 4.32 13.27
N PHE A 100 8.36 4.31 13.47
CA PHE A 100 8.95 4.80 14.72
C PHE A 100 8.65 6.29 14.99
N TRP A 101 8.66 7.11 13.94
CA TRP A 101 8.31 8.51 14.06
C TRP A 101 6.82 8.70 14.41
N VAL A 102 5.92 7.93 13.80
CA VAL A 102 4.47 7.95 14.10
C VAL A 102 4.20 7.59 15.56
N PHE A 103 4.90 6.59 16.11
CA PHE A 103 4.78 6.22 17.53
C PHE A 103 5.19 7.35 18.47
N LYS A 104 6.17 8.17 18.09
CA LYS A 104 6.65 9.30 18.90
C LYS A 104 5.92 10.62 18.62
N TYR A 105 5.04 10.65 17.62
CA TYR A 105 4.36 11.86 17.21
C TYR A 105 3.38 12.36 18.27
N GLN A 106 3.56 13.61 18.71
CA GLN A 106 2.76 14.25 19.76
C GLN A 106 1.82 15.35 19.23
N GLY A 107 1.57 15.41 17.91
CA GLY A 107 0.66 16.39 17.31
C GLY A 107 1.34 17.69 16.87
N GLU A 108 2.68 17.74 16.80
CA GLU A 108 3.39 18.91 16.32
C GLU A 108 3.10 19.22 14.85
N PRO A 109 3.08 20.52 14.44
CA PRO A 109 2.84 20.89 13.06
C PRO A 109 3.95 20.36 12.15
N ILE A 110 3.55 19.62 11.11
CA ILE A 110 4.49 19.05 10.14
C ILE A 110 4.80 20.12 9.09
N THR A 111 6.10 20.34 8.81
CA THR A 111 6.54 21.29 7.78
C THR A 111 6.28 20.72 6.38
N ASP A 112 6.03 21.62 5.40
CA ASP A 112 5.82 21.24 3.99
C ASP A 112 6.96 20.36 3.43
N LEU A 113 8.20 20.59 3.85
CA LEU A 113 9.34 19.78 3.43
C LEU A 113 9.22 18.34 3.94
N ARG A 114 8.86 18.15 5.22
CA ARG A 114 8.64 16.82 5.79
C ARG A 114 7.47 16.11 5.10
N VAL A 115 6.37 16.84 4.84
CA VAL A 115 5.25 16.28 4.08
C VAL A 115 5.73 15.83 2.69
N SER A 116 6.47 16.65 1.96
CA SER A 116 6.96 16.30 0.63
C SER A 116 7.90 15.08 0.64
N LEU A 117 8.81 14.99 1.62
CA LEU A 117 9.71 13.84 1.76
C LEU A 117 8.95 12.56 2.10
N LEU A 118 8.00 12.63 3.04
CA LEU A 118 7.15 11.47 3.38
C LEU A 118 6.33 11.01 2.18
N GLY A 119 5.76 11.95 1.41
CA GLY A 119 5.03 11.62 0.19
C GLY A 119 5.90 10.92 -0.85
N ALA A 120 7.11 11.41 -1.07
CA ALA A 120 8.04 10.78 -2.00
C ALA A 120 8.40 9.35 -1.55
N LEU A 121 8.70 9.17 -0.25
CA LEU A 121 9.06 7.86 0.32
C LEU A 121 7.92 6.85 0.30
N VAL A 122 6.67 7.29 0.30
CA VAL A 122 5.49 6.42 0.30
C VAL A 122 4.95 6.20 -1.11
N LEU A 123 4.71 7.27 -1.88
CA LEU A 123 4.01 7.19 -3.16
C LEU A 123 4.88 6.60 -4.27
N ILE A 124 6.18 6.91 -4.31
CA ILE A 124 7.06 6.41 -5.37
C ILE A 124 7.23 4.89 -5.31
N PRO A 125 7.57 4.29 -4.15
CA PRO A 125 7.65 2.83 -4.05
C PRO A 125 6.30 2.14 -4.24
N ALA A 126 5.21 2.74 -3.76
CA ALA A 126 3.88 2.19 -3.95
C ALA A 126 3.51 2.09 -5.43
N MET A 127 3.77 3.15 -6.20
CA MET A 127 3.55 3.17 -7.64
C MET A 127 4.39 2.13 -8.37
N TYR A 128 5.70 2.08 -8.08
CA TYR A 128 6.59 1.08 -8.68
C TYR A 128 6.16 -0.35 -8.35
N SER A 129 5.75 -0.60 -7.09
CA SER A 129 5.24 -1.91 -6.66
C SER A 129 3.97 -2.30 -7.40
N LEU A 130 3.04 -1.36 -7.61
CA LEU A 130 1.80 -1.62 -8.32
C LEU A 130 2.07 -2.05 -9.77
N PHE A 131 3.00 -1.42 -10.48
CA PHE A 131 3.40 -1.84 -11.82
C PHE A 131 3.92 -3.28 -11.84
N ILE A 132 4.81 -3.65 -10.91
CA ILE A 132 5.33 -5.01 -10.82
C ILE A 132 4.21 -6.01 -10.52
N ILE A 133 3.30 -5.67 -9.62
CA ILE A 133 2.20 -6.54 -9.20
C ILE A 133 1.24 -6.78 -10.37
N LEU A 134 0.94 -5.75 -11.18
CA LEU A 134 0.04 -5.87 -12.33
C LEU A 134 0.60 -6.75 -13.45
N THR A 135 1.91 -7.03 -13.47
CA THR A 135 2.50 -7.99 -14.42
C THR A 135 2.18 -9.45 -14.08
N ASN A 136 1.64 -9.73 -12.87
CA ASN A 136 1.30 -11.07 -12.40
C ASN A 136 -0.19 -11.15 -12.00
N SER A 137 -0.97 -11.96 -12.69
CA SER A 137 -2.43 -12.00 -12.52
C SER A 137 -2.95 -12.41 -11.14
N MET A 138 -2.20 -13.21 -10.37
CA MET A 138 -2.65 -13.74 -9.07
C MET A 138 -2.19 -12.93 -7.86
N TYR A 139 -1.02 -12.30 -7.92
CA TYR A 139 -0.49 -11.54 -6.78
C TYR A 139 -1.33 -10.32 -6.38
N PRO A 140 -1.94 -9.55 -7.30
CA PRO A 140 -2.83 -8.45 -6.91
C PRO A 140 -3.99 -8.90 -6.02
N LEU A 141 -4.65 -10.01 -6.38
CA LEU A 141 -5.74 -10.58 -5.59
C LEU A 141 -5.31 -11.01 -4.20
N LEU A 142 -4.15 -11.65 -4.11
CA LEU A 142 -3.58 -12.07 -2.84
C LEU A 142 -3.29 -10.87 -1.93
N ILE A 143 -2.65 -9.83 -2.48
CA ILE A 143 -2.28 -8.63 -1.69
C ILE A 143 -3.53 -7.92 -1.17
N ILE A 144 -4.53 -7.68 -2.03
CA ILE A 144 -5.78 -7.04 -1.62
C ILE A 144 -6.55 -7.89 -0.63
N GLY A 145 -6.62 -9.20 -0.87
CA GLY A 145 -7.21 -10.13 0.08
C GLY A 145 -6.52 -10.08 1.44
N ALA A 146 -5.19 -10.11 1.47
CA ALA A 146 -4.42 -10.06 2.70
C ALA A 146 -4.62 -8.74 3.45
N VAL A 147 -4.56 -7.58 2.76
CA VAL A 147 -4.80 -6.26 3.37
C VAL A 147 -6.24 -6.16 3.89
N SER A 148 -7.23 -6.59 3.09
CA SER A 148 -8.65 -6.54 3.48
C SER A 148 -8.93 -7.42 4.71
N ILE A 149 -8.30 -8.59 4.79
CA ILE A 149 -8.42 -9.49 5.94
C ILE A 149 -7.70 -8.92 7.15
N ALA A 150 -6.53 -8.32 6.97
CA ALA A 150 -5.81 -7.66 8.05
C ALA A 150 -6.66 -6.54 8.68
N ASP A 151 -7.16 -5.62 7.87
CA ASP A 151 -8.00 -4.52 8.34
C ASP A 151 -9.31 -5.01 8.98
N THR A 152 -9.97 -5.97 8.35
CA THR A 152 -11.24 -6.51 8.83
C THR A 152 -11.07 -7.23 10.17
N SER A 153 -10.07 -8.09 10.28
CA SER A 153 -9.80 -8.83 11.52
C SER A 153 -9.36 -7.90 12.66
N ALA A 154 -8.46 -6.94 12.36
CA ALA A 154 -8.06 -5.92 13.33
C ALA A 154 -9.26 -5.10 13.83
N TYR A 155 -10.14 -4.68 12.91
CA TYR A 155 -11.33 -3.90 13.25
C TYR A 155 -12.31 -4.69 14.11
N PHE A 156 -12.70 -5.91 13.71
CA PHE A 156 -13.69 -6.68 14.47
C PHE A 156 -13.18 -7.11 15.83
N ILE A 157 -11.94 -7.54 15.94
CA ILE A 157 -11.33 -7.96 17.20
C ILE A 157 -11.07 -6.73 18.06
N GLY A 158 -10.52 -5.65 17.50
CA GLY A 158 -10.29 -4.41 18.21
C GLY A 158 -11.57 -3.78 18.73
N ARG A 159 -12.67 -3.84 17.97
CA ARG A 159 -13.97 -3.31 18.42
C ARG A 159 -14.60 -4.12 19.55
N ARG A 160 -14.43 -5.46 19.56
CA ARG A 160 -15.04 -6.34 20.56
C ARG A 160 -14.19 -6.52 21.81
N LEU A 161 -12.88 -6.64 21.65
CA LEU A 161 -11.95 -7.02 22.70
C LEU A 161 -10.93 -5.94 23.02
N GLY A 162 -10.84 -4.87 22.19
CA GLY A 162 -9.84 -3.82 22.32
C GLY A 162 -9.98 -3.03 23.61
N LYS A 163 -8.88 -2.94 24.36
CA LYS A 163 -8.78 -2.18 25.61
C LYS A 163 -7.63 -1.19 25.57
N ARG A 164 -6.56 -1.49 24.83
CA ARG A 164 -5.32 -0.74 24.84
C ARG A 164 -5.06 -0.14 23.45
N PRO A 165 -5.16 1.20 23.29
CA PRO A 165 -4.80 1.85 22.03
C PRO A 165 -3.28 1.73 21.78
N ILE A 166 -2.87 1.49 20.52
CA ILE A 166 -1.46 1.39 20.14
C ILE A 166 -0.85 2.79 20.00
N ILE A 167 -1.54 3.66 19.26
CA ILE A 167 -1.08 5.02 18.91
C ILE A 167 -2.20 6.04 19.18
N PRO A 168 -2.50 6.35 20.45
CA PRO A 168 -3.67 7.15 20.83
C PRO A 168 -3.69 8.54 20.18
N ASN A 169 -2.52 9.14 19.97
CA ASN A 169 -2.40 10.49 19.39
C ASN A 169 -2.62 10.55 17.88
N VAL A 170 -2.53 9.42 17.16
CA VAL A 170 -2.67 9.38 15.70
C VAL A 170 -3.94 8.63 15.30
N SER A 171 -4.19 7.49 15.91
CA SER A 171 -5.35 6.64 15.63
C SER A 171 -5.85 5.95 16.92
N PRO A 172 -6.76 6.60 17.67
CA PRO A 172 -7.26 6.06 18.94
C PRO A 172 -8.06 4.76 18.78
N GLY A 173 -8.55 4.47 17.57
CA GLY A 173 -9.30 3.25 17.27
C GLY A 173 -8.43 2.01 17.03
N LYS A 174 -7.11 2.16 16.81
CA LYS A 174 -6.20 1.02 16.64
C LYS A 174 -5.77 0.48 18.01
N THR A 175 -6.09 -0.80 18.27
CA THR A 175 -5.85 -1.47 19.57
C THR A 175 -4.86 -2.61 19.46
N VAL A 176 -4.15 -2.90 20.54
CA VAL A 176 -3.20 -4.03 20.64
C VAL A 176 -3.90 -5.35 20.38
N GLU A 177 -5.10 -5.52 20.90
CA GLU A 177 -5.91 -6.73 20.74
C GLU A 177 -6.33 -6.91 19.26
N GLY A 178 -6.65 -5.82 18.57
CA GLY A 178 -6.92 -5.83 17.13
C GLY A 178 -5.69 -6.24 16.32
N LEU A 179 -4.52 -5.71 16.64
CA LEU A 179 -3.26 -6.08 16.00
C LEU A 179 -2.94 -7.57 16.21
N ILE A 180 -3.11 -8.09 17.43
CA ILE A 180 -2.90 -9.53 17.71
C ILE A 180 -3.84 -10.38 16.86
N GLY A 181 -5.11 -9.97 16.75
CA GLY A 181 -6.07 -10.66 15.91
C GLY A 181 -5.70 -10.69 14.44
N SER A 182 -5.23 -9.58 13.90
CA SER A 182 -4.71 -9.50 12.55
C SER A 182 -3.47 -10.38 12.35
N LEU A 183 -2.52 -10.37 13.31
CA LEU A 183 -1.31 -11.20 13.28
C LEU A 183 -1.58 -12.72 13.33
N ILE A 184 -2.76 -13.15 13.73
CA ILE A 184 -3.16 -14.56 13.69
C ILE A 184 -3.90 -14.86 12.38
N ILE A 185 -4.91 -14.06 12.05
CA ILE A 185 -5.84 -14.37 10.95
C ILE A 185 -5.20 -14.16 9.58
N THR A 186 -4.43 -13.08 9.39
CA THR A 186 -3.85 -12.77 8.09
C THR A 186 -2.75 -13.76 7.64
N PRO A 187 -1.79 -14.15 8.50
CA PRO A 187 -0.83 -15.19 8.12
C PRO A 187 -1.47 -16.55 7.85
N LEU A 188 -2.57 -16.87 8.54
CA LEU A 188 -3.34 -18.08 8.31
C LEU A 188 -3.97 -18.04 6.90
N PHE A 189 -4.59 -16.94 6.52
CA PHE A 189 -5.15 -16.73 5.18
C PHE A 189 -4.07 -16.83 4.10
N THR A 190 -2.95 -16.12 4.26
CA THR A 190 -1.87 -16.16 3.26
C THR A 190 -1.22 -17.54 3.16
N SER A 191 -1.10 -18.29 4.26
CA SER A 191 -0.60 -19.67 4.25
C SER A 191 -1.55 -20.62 3.51
N ILE A 192 -2.87 -20.45 3.67
CA ILE A 192 -3.87 -21.20 2.90
C ILE A 192 -3.76 -20.85 1.41
N ALA A 193 -3.61 -19.57 1.09
CA ALA A 193 -3.40 -19.13 -0.29
C ALA A 193 -2.11 -19.74 -0.91
N ALA A 194 -1.04 -19.89 -0.13
CA ALA A 194 0.18 -20.55 -0.58
C ALA A 194 -0.05 -22.01 -0.98
N LEU A 195 -0.87 -22.75 -0.20
CA LEU A 195 -1.25 -24.12 -0.53
C LEU A 195 -2.04 -24.22 -1.83
N ILE A 196 -2.96 -23.27 -2.05
CA ILE A 196 -3.79 -23.25 -3.27
C ILE A 196 -2.97 -22.90 -4.51
N LEU A 197 -1.98 -22.03 -4.35
CA LEU A 197 -1.12 -21.53 -5.44
C LEU A 197 0.14 -22.36 -5.65
N ASP A 198 0.30 -23.47 -4.91
CA ASP A 198 1.50 -24.34 -4.93
C ASP A 198 2.81 -23.55 -4.71
N ASN A 199 2.77 -22.66 -3.72
CA ASN A 199 3.87 -21.77 -3.36
C ASN A 199 4.44 -22.10 -1.97
N ASN A 200 5.59 -21.50 -1.65
CA ASN A 200 6.26 -21.71 -0.36
C ASN A 200 5.46 -21.08 0.80
N ILE A 201 4.90 -21.93 1.68
CA ILE A 201 4.08 -21.51 2.83
C ILE A 201 4.83 -20.54 3.76
N ILE A 202 6.13 -20.76 3.96
CA ILE A 202 6.93 -19.93 4.87
C ILE A 202 7.00 -18.49 4.36
N HIS A 203 7.22 -18.28 3.06
CA HIS A 203 7.24 -16.94 2.46
C HIS A 203 5.90 -16.23 2.61
N PHE A 204 4.78 -16.95 2.37
CA PHE A 204 3.44 -16.39 2.49
C PHE A 204 3.03 -16.11 3.94
N LEU A 205 3.49 -16.92 4.88
CA LEU A 205 3.31 -16.66 6.31
C LEU A 205 4.00 -15.36 6.72
N PHE A 206 5.28 -15.18 6.36
CA PHE A 206 6.00 -13.93 6.63
C PHE A 206 5.37 -12.72 5.92
N PHE A 207 4.89 -12.89 4.69
CA PHE A 207 4.14 -11.87 3.99
C PHE A 207 2.88 -11.46 4.77
N GLY A 208 2.07 -12.42 5.26
CA GLY A 208 0.90 -12.16 6.07
C GLY A 208 1.22 -11.43 7.38
N VAL A 209 2.32 -11.80 8.06
CA VAL A 209 2.80 -11.09 9.26
C VAL A 209 3.18 -9.65 8.91
N ALA A 210 3.93 -9.43 7.83
CA ALA A 210 4.32 -8.10 7.38
C ALA A 210 3.11 -7.21 7.07
N VAL A 211 2.12 -7.75 6.34
CA VAL A 211 0.86 -7.04 6.03
C VAL A 211 0.14 -6.65 7.32
N SER A 212 0.04 -7.56 8.30
CA SER A 212 -0.64 -7.28 9.57
C SER A 212 0.05 -6.20 10.40
N LEU A 213 1.38 -6.09 10.32
CA LEU A 213 2.14 -5.07 11.06
C LEU A 213 2.02 -3.68 10.42
N ILE A 214 1.80 -3.62 9.10
CA ILE A 214 1.74 -2.35 8.35
C ILE A 214 0.31 -1.80 8.30
N SER A 215 -0.70 -2.67 8.27
CA SER A 215 -2.13 -2.32 8.28
C SER A 215 -2.56 -1.77 9.64
#